data_505991ff83ff692a11c53e03ba49c71a
#
_entry.id   505991ff83ff692a11c53e03ba49c71a
#
_cell.length_a   1.000
_cell.length_b   1.000
_cell.length_c   1.000
_cell.angle_alpha   90.00
_cell.angle_beta   90.00
_cell.angle_gamma   90.00
#
_symmetry.space_group_name_H-M   'P 1'
#
loop_
_entity.id
_entity.type
_entity.pdbx_description
1 polymer ?
#
loop_
_entity_poly.entity_id
_entity_poly.type
_entity_poly.pdbx_seq_one_letter_code
_entity_poly.pdbx_strand_id
1 'polypeptide(L)'
;MCIRDSFKGCWPVAPTPFKPSGEIDKEGMKRVIDCMVDQQVDGICILANYSEQFLLSDEEREILTRLCIEHIDGRVPVITTVSHFSTDIAFSRAKLVKELGGEMLMMMPPYHGALMKGSPQQTFEQFAKVGEVGVTIMVQDAPLSGIDLPVPLLIKMAKEIEMVKCFKIECAQAAAKLRVLVNEGGDFIEGPFDGEEGITLFADLEAGATGNMSSAMIPDLIRPIVLDYLGGNAQKSEDQYNHILPLINYENRQCGFRATKVVMKEGGVINSDFCRHPIPDLEENTKKGLINLVKNYNPIALQWGK
;
A
#
# COMPACT_ATOMS: atom_id res chain seq x y z
N MET A 1 25.64 5.63 -4.86
CA MET A 1 24.55 4.99 -4.12
C MET A 1 23.84 4.08 -5.11
N CYS A 2 23.82 2.79 -4.89
CA CYS A 2 23.15 1.87 -5.82
C CYS A 2 21.66 2.16 -5.77
N ILE A 3 20.98 2.29 -6.92
CA ILE A 3 19.55 2.65 -7.02
C ILE A 3 18.65 1.67 -6.22
N ARG A 4 19.10 0.42 -6.02
CA ARG A 4 18.45 -0.58 -5.16
C ARG A 4 18.25 -0.16 -3.70
N ASP A 5 18.96 0.86 -3.20
CA ASP A 5 18.88 1.30 -1.82
C ASP A 5 17.76 2.33 -1.57
N SER A 6 17.06 2.81 -2.61
CA SER A 6 16.09 3.89 -2.48
C SER A 6 14.67 3.44 -2.07
N PHE A 7 14.28 2.19 -2.39
CA PHE A 7 12.94 1.67 -2.09
C PHE A 7 13.04 0.48 -1.11
N LYS A 8 12.93 0.78 0.17
CA LYS A 8 12.97 -0.23 1.24
C LYS A 8 12.18 0.24 2.46
N GLY A 9 11.94 -0.68 3.38
CA GLY A 9 11.28 -0.37 4.64
C GLY A 9 9.76 -0.57 4.59
N CYS A 10 9.03 0.21 5.37
CA CYS A 10 7.59 0.10 5.51
C CYS A 10 6.90 1.31 4.87
N TRP A 11 6.06 1.06 3.86
CA TRP A 11 5.33 2.07 3.09
C TRP A 11 3.82 1.81 3.19
N PRO A 12 3.19 2.05 4.33
CA PRO A 12 1.81 1.65 4.58
C PRO A 12 0.81 2.45 3.76
N VAL A 13 -0.38 1.86 3.62
CA VAL A 13 -1.52 2.48 2.94
C VAL A 13 -2.32 3.32 3.93
N ALA A 14 -2.41 4.62 3.69
CA ALA A 14 -3.24 5.55 4.46
C ALA A 14 -4.73 5.26 4.25
N PRO A 15 -5.55 5.06 5.30
CA PRO A 15 -6.99 5.00 5.16
C PRO A 15 -7.56 6.38 4.82
N THR A 16 -8.67 6.44 4.09
CA THR A 16 -9.42 7.68 3.90
C THR A 16 -10.44 7.84 5.03
N PRO A 17 -10.28 8.78 5.95
CA PRO A 17 -11.26 9.01 7.00
C PRO A 17 -12.51 9.73 6.45
N PHE A 18 -13.66 9.27 6.88
CA PHE A 18 -14.94 9.89 6.56
C PHE A 18 -15.67 10.33 7.83
N LYS A 19 -16.44 11.40 7.71
CA LYS A 19 -17.45 11.76 8.71
C LYS A 19 -18.59 10.73 8.69
N PRO A 20 -19.42 10.63 9.75
CA PRO A 20 -20.60 9.78 9.72
C PRO A 20 -21.60 10.11 8.59
N SER A 21 -21.52 11.32 8.02
CA SER A 21 -22.28 11.74 6.83
C SER A 21 -21.81 11.12 5.52
N GLY A 22 -20.62 10.46 5.52
CA GLY A 22 -19.96 9.97 4.31
C GLY A 22 -19.07 11.00 3.61
N GLU A 23 -19.01 12.25 4.10
CA GLU A 23 -18.07 13.26 3.60
C GLU A 23 -16.64 12.94 4.02
N ILE A 24 -15.66 13.32 3.20
CA ILE A 24 -14.24 13.21 3.57
C ILE A 24 -13.94 14.07 4.80
N ASP A 25 -13.32 13.50 5.80
CA ASP A 25 -12.76 14.22 6.95
C ASP A 25 -11.34 14.69 6.62
N LYS A 26 -11.23 15.89 6.03
CA LYS A 26 -9.94 16.46 5.60
C LYS A 26 -8.97 16.66 6.77
N GLU A 27 -9.46 17.10 7.92
CA GLU A 27 -8.62 17.27 9.12
C GLU A 27 -8.25 15.92 9.72
N GLY A 28 -9.15 14.93 9.66
CA GLY A 28 -8.83 13.54 9.98
C GLY A 28 -7.73 12.99 9.07
N MET A 29 -7.75 13.31 7.76
CA MET A 29 -6.71 12.86 6.84
C MET A 29 -5.33 13.43 7.17
N LYS A 30 -5.26 14.70 7.55
CA LYS A 30 -4.00 15.30 8.03
C LYS A 30 -3.47 14.58 9.26
N ARG A 31 -4.34 14.30 10.26
CA ARG A 31 -3.93 13.54 11.46
C ARG A 31 -3.49 12.11 11.14
N VAL A 32 -4.13 11.45 10.17
CA VAL A 32 -3.68 10.13 9.68
C VAL A 32 -2.24 10.23 9.17
N ILE A 33 -1.95 11.22 8.31
CA ILE A 33 -0.60 11.44 7.78
C ILE A 33 0.40 11.72 8.92
N ASP A 34 0.07 12.62 9.84
CA ASP A 34 0.95 12.96 10.96
C ASP A 34 1.22 11.75 11.86
N CYS A 35 0.19 10.95 12.15
CA CYS A 35 0.35 9.70 12.89
C CYS A 35 1.29 8.73 12.15
N MET A 36 1.15 8.60 10.83
CA MET A 36 2.04 7.73 10.03
C MET A 36 3.48 8.22 10.03
N VAL A 37 3.71 9.53 9.94
CA VAL A 37 5.06 10.12 10.06
C VAL A 37 5.65 9.83 11.44
N ASP A 38 4.87 9.98 12.51
CA ASP A 38 5.31 9.66 13.88
C ASP A 38 5.55 8.15 14.11
N GLN A 39 4.91 7.28 13.33
CA GLN A 39 5.23 5.85 13.25
C GLN A 39 6.54 5.56 12.49
N GLN A 40 7.25 6.60 12.04
CA GLN A 40 8.54 6.52 11.33
C GLN A 40 8.48 5.70 10.02
N VAL A 41 7.38 5.81 9.27
CA VAL A 41 7.24 5.12 7.98
C VAL A 41 8.28 5.61 6.96
N ASP A 42 8.70 4.74 6.05
CA ASP A 42 9.69 5.07 5.02
C ASP A 42 9.03 5.71 3.77
N GLY A 43 7.72 5.69 3.69
CA GLY A 43 6.89 6.35 2.69
C GLY A 43 5.41 6.16 3.00
N ILE A 44 4.53 6.88 2.32
CA ILE A 44 3.07 6.81 2.51
C ILE A 44 2.40 6.51 1.17
N CYS A 45 1.57 5.47 1.13
CA CYS A 45 0.72 5.17 -0.01
C CYS A 45 -0.68 5.73 0.22
N ILE A 46 -1.18 6.49 -0.75
CA ILE A 46 -2.53 7.08 -0.73
C ILE A 46 -3.39 6.54 -1.87
N LEU A 47 -4.71 6.60 -1.69
CA LEU A 47 -5.71 6.26 -2.70
C LEU A 47 -5.61 4.82 -3.24
N ALA A 48 -5.14 3.89 -2.40
CA ALA A 48 -5.07 2.47 -2.70
C ALA A 48 -6.33 1.71 -2.24
N ASN A 49 -6.30 0.38 -2.31
CA ASN A 49 -7.44 -0.46 -1.91
C ASN A 49 -7.86 -0.19 -0.45
N TYR A 50 -6.90 -0.13 0.45
CA TYR A 50 -7.14 0.18 1.88
C TYR A 50 -7.51 1.64 2.15
N SER A 51 -7.40 2.52 1.12
CA SER A 51 -7.94 3.88 1.15
C SER A 51 -9.37 3.99 0.62
N GLU A 52 -10.05 2.87 0.35
CA GLU A 52 -11.38 2.82 -0.26
C GLU A 52 -11.44 3.51 -1.64
N GLN A 53 -10.39 3.35 -2.46
CA GLN A 53 -10.22 4.08 -3.73
C GLN A 53 -11.41 3.96 -4.70
N PHE A 54 -12.12 2.82 -4.66
CA PHE A 54 -13.25 2.57 -5.57
C PHE A 54 -14.54 3.28 -5.15
N LEU A 55 -14.56 3.88 -3.96
CA LEU A 55 -15.69 4.61 -3.39
C LEU A 55 -15.50 6.13 -3.45
N LEU A 56 -14.44 6.58 -4.11
CA LEU A 56 -14.11 7.99 -4.27
C LEU A 56 -14.43 8.44 -5.70
N SER A 57 -15.08 9.58 -5.85
CA SER A 57 -15.18 10.26 -7.14
C SER A 57 -13.82 10.77 -7.62
N ASP A 58 -13.68 11.08 -8.91
CA ASP A 58 -12.42 11.66 -9.42
C ASP A 58 -12.13 13.03 -8.79
N GLU A 59 -13.15 13.84 -8.49
CA GLU A 59 -13.00 15.13 -7.77
C GLU A 59 -12.47 14.91 -6.34
N GLU A 60 -13.01 13.91 -5.62
CA GLU A 60 -12.54 13.56 -4.29
C GLU A 60 -11.10 13.02 -4.31
N ARG A 61 -10.74 12.25 -5.32
CA ARG A 61 -9.36 11.78 -5.52
C ARG A 61 -8.41 12.95 -5.76
N GLU A 62 -8.79 13.93 -6.58
CA GLU A 62 -7.98 15.14 -6.79
C GLU A 62 -7.80 15.91 -5.48
N ILE A 63 -8.89 16.15 -4.73
CA ILE A 63 -8.84 16.84 -3.43
C ILE A 63 -7.89 16.13 -2.46
N LEU A 64 -7.99 14.81 -2.36
CA LEU A 64 -7.14 14.00 -1.46
C LEU A 64 -5.69 13.96 -1.93
N THR A 65 -5.45 13.83 -3.25
CA THR A 65 -4.08 13.86 -3.80
C THR A 65 -3.38 15.17 -3.42
N ARG A 66 -4.03 16.30 -3.68
CA ARG A 66 -3.52 17.63 -3.34
C ARG A 66 -3.30 17.77 -1.84
N LEU A 67 -4.33 17.49 -1.04
CA LEU A 67 -4.26 17.61 0.43
C LEU A 67 -3.09 16.79 1.00
N CYS A 68 -2.94 15.53 0.56
CA CYS A 68 -1.93 14.64 1.10
C CYS A 68 -0.51 15.08 0.71
N ILE A 69 -0.28 15.38 -0.56
CA ILE A 69 1.06 15.82 -1.03
C ILE A 69 1.44 17.13 -0.36
N GLU A 70 0.54 18.12 -0.32
CA GLU A 70 0.79 19.42 0.33
C GLU A 70 1.02 19.25 1.84
N HIS A 71 0.25 18.40 2.54
CA HIS A 71 0.40 18.21 3.99
C HIS A 71 1.62 17.38 4.37
N ILE A 72 1.99 16.41 3.56
CA ILE A 72 3.22 15.63 3.77
C ILE A 72 4.46 16.51 3.61
N ASP A 73 4.42 17.46 2.66
CA ASP A 73 5.45 18.49 2.45
C ASP A 73 6.89 17.92 2.48
N GLY A 74 7.12 16.83 1.76
CA GLY A 74 8.42 16.18 1.64
C GLY A 74 8.96 15.49 2.91
N ARG A 75 8.16 15.36 3.98
CA ARG A 75 8.57 14.65 5.21
C ARG A 75 8.90 13.19 4.96
N VAL A 76 8.16 12.56 4.05
CA VAL A 76 8.38 11.20 3.55
C VAL A 76 7.93 11.12 2.09
N PRO A 77 8.48 10.18 1.28
CA PRO A 77 8.01 9.94 -0.08
C PRO A 77 6.53 9.53 -0.14
N VAL A 78 5.84 9.87 -1.24
CA VAL A 78 4.42 9.57 -1.44
C VAL A 78 4.22 8.70 -2.67
N ILE A 79 3.51 7.58 -2.48
CA ILE A 79 2.97 6.78 -3.58
C ILE A 79 1.49 7.12 -3.74
N THR A 80 1.10 7.54 -4.95
CA THR A 80 -0.31 7.78 -5.27
C THR A 80 -0.83 6.70 -6.22
N THR A 81 -1.90 6.00 -5.83
CA THR A 81 -2.53 5.01 -6.70
C THR A 81 -3.35 5.72 -7.78
N VAL A 82 -3.06 5.39 -9.05
CA VAL A 82 -3.72 5.96 -10.22
C VAL A 82 -4.49 4.93 -11.05
N SER A 83 -4.65 3.73 -10.52
CA SER A 83 -5.32 2.61 -11.20
C SER A 83 -6.70 3.00 -11.74
N HIS A 84 -6.94 2.69 -13.00
CA HIS A 84 -8.24 2.77 -13.64
C HIS A 84 -8.28 1.82 -14.84
N PHE A 85 -9.46 1.34 -15.22
CA PHE A 85 -9.61 0.50 -16.42
C PHE A 85 -9.26 1.27 -17.70
N SER A 86 -9.72 2.52 -17.82
CA SER A 86 -9.37 3.40 -18.94
C SER A 86 -7.95 3.92 -18.79
N THR A 87 -7.15 3.71 -19.83
CA THR A 87 -5.79 4.25 -19.95
C THR A 87 -5.76 5.78 -19.87
N ASP A 88 -6.70 6.46 -20.50
CA ASP A 88 -6.75 7.93 -20.52
C ASP A 88 -7.01 8.51 -19.12
N ILE A 89 -7.88 7.84 -18.33
CA ILE A 89 -8.14 8.26 -16.95
C ILE A 89 -6.90 8.00 -16.07
N ALA A 90 -6.28 6.83 -16.18
CA ALA A 90 -5.05 6.52 -15.44
C ALA A 90 -3.92 7.52 -15.78
N PHE A 91 -3.78 7.84 -17.06
CA PHE A 91 -2.81 8.84 -17.54
C PHE A 91 -3.10 10.24 -17.00
N SER A 92 -4.37 10.67 -17.01
CA SER A 92 -4.78 11.97 -16.47
C SER A 92 -4.52 12.09 -14.97
N ARG A 93 -4.82 11.02 -14.19
CA ARG A 93 -4.49 10.95 -12.76
C ARG A 93 -2.98 11.03 -12.52
N ALA A 94 -2.18 10.35 -13.33
CA ALA A 94 -0.73 10.38 -13.25
C ALA A 94 -0.15 11.78 -13.54
N LYS A 95 -0.71 12.49 -14.52
CA LYS A 95 -0.33 13.88 -14.81
C LYS A 95 -0.61 14.80 -13.63
N LEU A 96 -1.77 14.69 -13.01
CA LEU A 96 -2.09 15.47 -11.80
C LEU A 96 -1.09 15.19 -10.67
N VAL A 97 -0.72 13.94 -10.43
CA VAL A 97 0.28 13.58 -9.43
C VAL A 97 1.61 14.26 -9.71
N LYS A 98 2.06 14.22 -10.97
CA LYS A 98 3.30 14.92 -11.40
C LYS A 98 3.22 16.42 -11.18
N GLU A 99 2.11 17.05 -11.57
CA GLU A 99 1.89 18.49 -11.42
C GLU A 99 1.92 18.95 -9.95
N LEU A 100 1.51 18.07 -9.04
CA LEU A 100 1.54 18.29 -7.60
C LEU A 100 2.89 17.92 -6.94
N GLY A 101 3.86 17.45 -7.71
CA GLY A 101 5.18 17.05 -7.20
C GLY A 101 5.22 15.65 -6.57
N GLY A 102 4.23 14.79 -6.87
CA GLY A 102 4.26 13.41 -6.40
C GLY A 102 5.40 12.60 -7.02
N GLU A 103 6.01 11.71 -6.25
CA GLU A 103 7.28 11.06 -6.60
C GLU A 103 7.09 9.66 -7.17
N MET A 104 5.99 8.98 -6.82
CA MET A 104 5.72 7.61 -7.25
C MET A 104 4.23 7.37 -7.51
N LEU A 105 3.95 6.58 -8.53
CA LEU A 105 2.63 6.07 -8.87
C LEU A 105 2.54 4.60 -8.50
N MET A 106 1.35 4.13 -8.12
CA MET A 106 1.04 2.70 -8.05
C MET A 106 -0.10 2.37 -9.00
N MET A 107 0.04 1.27 -9.72
CA MET A 107 -0.97 0.80 -10.68
C MET A 107 -1.19 -0.70 -10.60
N MET A 108 -2.46 -1.10 -10.56
CA MET A 108 -2.90 -2.45 -10.91
C MET A 108 -3.08 -2.57 -12.43
N PRO A 109 -3.06 -3.79 -12.99
CA PRO A 109 -3.43 -3.99 -14.40
C PRO A 109 -4.87 -3.54 -14.65
N PRO A 110 -5.24 -3.19 -15.91
CA PRO A 110 -6.59 -2.73 -16.23
C PRO A 110 -7.61 -3.86 -16.03
N TYR A 111 -8.59 -3.64 -15.18
CA TYR A 111 -9.68 -4.59 -14.93
C TYR A 111 -10.99 -3.86 -14.67
N HIS A 112 -12.10 -4.52 -15.01
CA HIS A 112 -13.44 -4.04 -14.73
C HIS A 112 -14.34 -5.21 -14.31
N GLY A 113 -14.28 -5.57 -13.04
CA GLY A 113 -15.05 -6.69 -12.49
C GLY A 113 -14.88 -7.99 -13.27
N ALA A 114 -15.98 -8.73 -13.47
CA ALA A 114 -15.95 -10.02 -14.16
C ALA A 114 -15.99 -9.93 -15.70
N LEU A 115 -16.37 -8.78 -16.26
CA LEU A 115 -16.69 -8.67 -17.68
C LEU A 115 -15.50 -8.29 -18.55
N MET A 116 -14.63 -7.41 -18.08
CA MET A 116 -13.57 -6.83 -18.92
C MET A 116 -12.22 -6.90 -18.20
N LYS A 117 -11.24 -7.40 -18.93
CA LYS A 117 -9.84 -7.47 -18.48
C LYS A 117 -8.95 -7.03 -19.65
N GLY A 118 -7.85 -6.37 -19.35
CA GLY A 118 -6.80 -6.15 -20.32
C GLY A 118 -6.08 -7.47 -20.64
N SER A 119 -5.74 -7.70 -21.91
CA SER A 119 -4.78 -8.74 -22.26
C SER A 119 -3.37 -8.36 -21.73
N PRO A 120 -2.40 -9.28 -21.69
CA PRO A 120 -1.02 -8.96 -21.35
C PRO A 120 -0.44 -7.81 -22.19
N GLN A 121 -0.76 -7.78 -23.48
CA GLN A 121 -0.31 -6.70 -24.37
C GLN A 121 -0.94 -5.36 -24.02
N GLN A 122 -2.24 -5.30 -23.77
CA GLN A 122 -2.94 -4.08 -23.38
C GLN A 122 -2.55 -3.60 -21.97
N THR A 123 -2.25 -4.53 -21.08
CA THR A 123 -1.66 -4.19 -19.77
C THR A 123 -0.30 -3.50 -19.96
N PHE A 124 0.59 -4.09 -20.75
CA PHE A 124 1.88 -3.48 -21.06
C PHE A 124 1.71 -2.07 -21.68
N GLU A 125 0.84 -1.92 -22.69
CA GLU A 125 0.57 -0.65 -23.35
C GLU A 125 0.03 0.42 -22.41
N GLN A 126 -0.84 0.06 -21.44
CA GLN A 126 -1.33 1.00 -20.43
C GLN A 126 -0.20 1.49 -19.53
N PHE A 127 0.65 0.59 -19.03
CA PHE A 127 1.79 0.97 -18.21
C PHE A 127 2.80 1.81 -19.00
N ALA A 128 3.07 1.46 -20.26
CA ALA A 128 3.92 2.26 -21.14
C ALA A 128 3.37 3.67 -21.34
N LYS A 129 2.06 3.78 -21.59
CA LYS A 129 1.39 5.09 -21.77
C LYS A 129 1.46 5.94 -20.51
N VAL A 130 1.20 5.37 -19.34
CA VAL A 130 1.32 6.11 -18.08
C VAL A 130 2.78 6.46 -17.77
N GLY A 131 3.73 5.61 -18.15
CA GLY A 131 5.16 5.86 -18.02
C GLY A 131 5.65 7.12 -18.78
N GLU A 132 4.97 7.53 -19.87
CA GLU A 132 5.29 8.79 -20.60
C GLU A 132 5.18 10.03 -19.69
N VAL A 133 4.45 9.96 -18.58
CA VAL A 133 4.35 11.05 -17.62
C VAL A 133 5.70 11.32 -16.94
N GLY A 134 6.60 10.31 -16.85
CA GLY A 134 7.93 10.46 -16.27
C GLY A 134 7.92 10.50 -14.73
N VAL A 135 7.04 9.74 -14.10
CA VAL A 135 7.01 9.49 -12.65
C VAL A 135 7.21 7.99 -12.43
N THR A 136 8.01 7.61 -11.45
CA THR A 136 8.29 6.20 -11.14
C THR A 136 6.99 5.44 -10.88
N ILE A 137 6.87 4.22 -11.43
CA ILE A 137 5.69 3.37 -11.30
C ILE A 137 6.04 2.12 -10.50
N MET A 138 5.22 1.86 -9.47
CA MET A 138 5.13 0.57 -8.80
C MET A 138 4.00 -0.24 -9.41
N VAL A 139 4.30 -1.43 -9.90
CA VAL A 139 3.29 -2.39 -10.38
C VAL A 139 2.68 -3.10 -9.18
N GLN A 140 1.37 -3.02 -9.01
CA GLN A 140 0.65 -3.79 -8.00
C GLN A 140 0.09 -5.07 -8.62
N ASP A 141 0.68 -6.19 -8.26
CA ASP A 141 0.22 -7.53 -8.63
C ASP A 141 -0.72 -8.07 -7.54
N ALA A 142 -1.98 -7.66 -7.63
CA ALA A 142 -2.99 -7.97 -6.62
C ALA A 142 -4.07 -8.92 -7.16
N PRO A 143 -4.42 -10.00 -6.43
CA PRO A 143 -5.47 -10.93 -6.83
C PRO A 143 -6.84 -10.28 -7.02
N LEU A 144 -7.09 -9.17 -6.34
CA LEU A 144 -8.33 -8.39 -6.46
C LEU A 144 -8.60 -7.91 -7.89
N SER A 145 -7.57 -7.72 -8.70
CA SER A 145 -7.72 -7.36 -10.11
C SER A 145 -8.33 -8.51 -10.93
N GLY A 146 -8.22 -9.75 -10.46
CA GLY A 146 -8.59 -10.93 -11.22
C GLY A 146 -7.75 -11.12 -12.49
N ILE A 147 -6.63 -10.43 -12.60
CA ILE A 147 -5.67 -10.53 -13.69
C ILE A 147 -4.36 -11.05 -13.11
N ASP A 148 -3.89 -12.16 -13.65
CA ASP A 148 -2.57 -12.68 -13.34
C ASP A 148 -1.51 -11.93 -14.14
N LEU A 149 -0.46 -11.47 -13.44
CA LEU A 149 0.71 -10.85 -14.05
C LEU A 149 1.88 -11.85 -14.02
N PRO A 150 2.10 -12.62 -15.09
CA PRO A 150 3.18 -13.61 -15.11
C PRO A 150 4.55 -12.91 -15.04
N VAL A 151 5.52 -13.55 -14.38
CA VAL A 151 6.87 -13.00 -14.19
C VAL A 151 7.51 -12.51 -15.49
N PRO A 152 7.41 -13.21 -16.63
CA PRO A 152 7.97 -12.69 -17.89
C PRO A 152 7.39 -11.33 -18.32
N LEU A 153 6.10 -11.07 -18.04
CA LEU A 153 5.48 -9.77 -18.32
C LEU A 153 6.02 -8.70 -17.38
N LEU A 154 6.16 -8.98 -16.09
CA LEU A 154 6.72 -8.05 -15.11
C LEU A 154 8.16 -7.66 -15.47
N ILE A 155 8.97 -8.64 -15.85
CA ILE A 155 10.36 -8.41 -16.30
C ILE A 155 10.40 -7.60 -17.60
N LYS A 156 9.50 -7.91 -18.56
CA LYS A 156 9.37 -7.13 -19.80
C LYS A 156 9.03 -5.68 -19.49
N MET A 157 8.07 -5.43 -18.60
CA MET A 157 7.69 -4.07 -18.18
C MET A 157 8.86 -3.33 -17.53
N ALA A 158 9.59 -3.99 -16.63
CA ALA A 158 10.77 -3.40 -15.99
C ALA A 158 11.88 -3.04 -16.97
N LYS A 159 12.10 -3.86 -18.00
CA LYS A 159 13.16 -3.64 -18.99
C LYS A 159 12.83 -2.63 -20.08
N GLU A 160 11.57 -2.56 -20.50
CA GLU A 160 11.15 -1.80 -21.68
C GLU A 160 10.41 -0.49 -21.31
N ILE A 161 9.93 -0.34 -20.08
CA ILE A 161 9.26 0.89 -19.61
C ILE A 161 10.15 1.53 -18.54
N GLU A 162 10.85 2.59 -18.89
CA GLU A 162 11.83 3.26 -18.04
C GLU A 162 11.30 3.60 -16.64
N MET A 163 10.03 3.99 -16.54
CA MET A 163 9.41 4.40 -15.27
C MET A 163 8.94 3.22 -14.41
N VAL A 164 8.81 1.99 -14.94
CA VAL A 164 8.46 0.81 -14.14
C VAL A 164 9.69 0.30 -13.41
N LYS A 165 9.71 0.45 -12.09
CA LYS A 165 10.86 0.13 -11.24
C LYS A 165 10.50 -0.82 -10.09
N CYS A 166 9.38 -0.58 -9.44
CA CYS A 166 8.99 -1.23 -8.22
C CYS A 166 7.82 -2.19 -8.44
N PHE A 167 7.70 -3.17 -7.55
CA PHE A 167 6.68 -4.21 -7.64
C PHE A 167 6.14 -4.52 -6.26
N LYS A 168 4.82 -4.44 -6.11
CA LYS A 168 4.09 -4.90 -4.92
C LYS A 168 3.44 -6.23 -5.25
N ILE A 169 3.90 -7.31 -4.64
CA ILE A 169 3.45 -8.67 -4.93
C ILE A 169 2.47 -9.13 -3.84
N GLU A 170 1.20 -9.29 -4.21
CA GLU A 170 0.07 -9.64 -3.33
C GLU A 170 -0.65 -10.92 -3.82
N CYS A 171 0.06 -11.87 -4.35
CA CYS A 171 -0.55 -13.10 -4.88
C CYS A 171 -0.29 -14.30 -3.97
N ALA A 172 -1.06 -15.36 -4.16
CA ALA A 172 -0.76 -16.64 -3.53
C ALA A 172 0.66 -17.09 -3.91
N GLN A 173 1.41 -17.63 -2.94
CA GLN A 173 2.81 -18.03 -3.11
C GLN A 173 3.74 -16.85 -3.52
N ALA A 174 3.51 -15.67 -2.97
CA ALA A 174 4.26 -14.44 -3.27
C ALA A 174 5.77 -14.64 -3.21
N ALA A 175 6.29 -15.31 -2.18
CA ALA A 175 7.72 -15.60 -2.03
C ALA A 175 8.31 -16.39 -3.22
N ALA A 176 7.58 -17.37 -3.76
CA ALA A 176 8.04 -18.13 -4.94
C ALA A 176 8.13 -17.23 -6.17
N LYS A 177 7.12 -16.37 -6.39
CA LYS A 177 7.08 -15.41 -7.49
C LYS A 177 8.18 -14.35 -7.36
N LEU A 178 8.39 -13.82 -6.15
CA LEU A 178 9.45 -12.85 -5.83
C LEU A 178 10.84 -13.40 -6.16
N ARG A 179 11.15 -14.65 -5.75
CA ARG A 179 12.47 -15.26 -6.06
C ARG A 179 12.73 -15.31 -7.56
N VAL A 180 11.73 -15.71 -8.36
CA VAL A 180 11.88 -15.75 -9.82
C VAL A 180 12.03 -14.33 -10.38
N LEU A 181 11.20 -13.39 -9.94
CA LEU A 181 11.23 -12.00 -10.39
C LEU A 181 12.60 -11.35 -10.11
N VAL A 182 13.13 -11.50 -8.91
CA VAL A 182 14.43 -10.93 -8.51
C VAL A 182 15.57 -11.60 -9.27
N ASN A 183 15.58 -12.93 -9.36
CA ASN A 183 16.67 -13.67 -10.02
C ASN A 183 16.74 -13.41 -11.52
N GLU A 184 15.61 -13.38 -12.22
CA GLU A 184 15.58 -13.21 -13.68
C GLU A 184 15.52 -11.74 -14.11
N GLY A 185 14.94 -10.88 -13.28
CA GLY A 185 14.85 -9.44 -13.54
C GLY A 185 16.14 -8.68 -13.21
N GLY A 186 16.92 -9.18 -12.26
CA GLY A 186 18.23 -8.63 -11.90
C GLY A 186 18.14 -7.15 -11.52
N ASP A 187 18.99 -6.33 -12.12
CA ASP A 187 19.12 -4.90 -11.82
C ASP A 187 17.93 -4.04 -12.28
N PHE A 188 17.01 -4.62 -13.07
CA PHE A 188 15.79 -3.93 -13.49
C PHE A 188 14.70 -3.96 -12.41
N ILE A 189 14.85 -4.78 -11.37
CA ILE A 189 13.88 -4.88 -10.28
C ILE A 189 14.41 -4.08 -9.09
N GLU A 190 13.77 -2.97 -8.83
CA GLU A 190 14.04 -2.11 -7.68
C GLU A 190 12.86 -2.24 -6.69
N GLY A 191 13.12 -2.42 -5.40
CA GLY A 191 12.08 -2.44 -4.38
C GLY A 191 10.93 -3.42 -4.66
N PRO A 192 11.15 -4.74 -4.71
CA PRO A 192 10.05 -5.68 -4.65
C PRO A 192 9.53 -5.72 -3.21
N PHE A 193 8.22 -5.43 -3.05
CA PHE A 193 7.58 -5.30 -1.74
C PHE A 193 6.61 -6.45 -1.50
N ASP A 194 6.60 -6.96 -0.27
CA ASP A 194 5.48 -7.69 0.31
C ASP A 194 4.24 -6.79 0.33
N GLY A 195 3.11 -7.32 -0.04
CA GLY A 195 1.92 -6.52 -0.27
C GLY A 195 0.67 -6.91 0.49
N GLU A 196 0.61 -8.06 1.15
CA GLU A 196 -0.58 -8.58 1.81
C GLU A 196 -0.55 -8.31 3.33
N GLU A 197 -0.44 -7.03 3.71
CA GLU A 197 -0.39 -6.54 5.10
C GLU A 197 0.71 -7.17 5.96
N GLY A 198 1.66 -7.86 5.34
CA GLY A 198 2.73 -8.56 6.04
C GLY A 198 2.39 -10.00 6.44
N ILE A 199 1.29 -10.59 5.94
CA ILE A 199 0.90 -11.97 6.33
C ILE A 199 1.94 -13.02 5.94
N THR A 200 2.71 -12.77 4.88
CA THR A 200 3.81 -13.61 4.40
C THR A 200 5.18 -12.93 4.48
N LEU A 201 5.26 -11.79 5.17
CA LEU A 201 6.39 -10.87 5.16
C LEU A 201 7.75 -11.56 5.33
N PHE A 202 7.92 -12.46 6.29
CA PHE A 202 9.23 -13.06 6.53
C PHE A 202 9.68 -13.92 5.34
N ALA A 203 8.78 -14.74 4.79
CA ALA A 203 9.07 -15.55 3.60
C ALA A 203 9.36 -14.67 2.36
N ASP A 204 8.72 -13.53 2.25
CA ASP A 204 8.92 -12.58 1.16
C ASP A 204 10.25 -11.83 1.29
N LEU A 205 10.68 -11.49 2.50
CA LEU A 205 12.02 -10.98 2.78
C LEU A 205 13.09 -12.00 2.40
N GLU A 206 12.93 -13.28 2.77
CA GLU A 206 13.81 -14.37 2.34
C GLU A 206 13.84 -14.57 0.80
N ALA A 207 12.77 -14.16 0.13
CA ALA A 207 12.64 -14.20 -1.33
C ALA A 207 13.22 -12.97 -2.04
N GLY A 208 13.73 -11.99 -1.29
CA GLY A 208 14.36 -10.79 -1.81
C GLY A 208 13.47 -9.54 -1.79
N ALA A 209 12.34 -9.56 -1.07
CA ALA A 209 11.59 -8.32 -0.81
C ALA A 209 12.47 -7.34 -0.01
N THR A 210 12.37 -6.06 -0.35
CA THR A 210 13.12 -4.97 0.32
C THR A 210 12.22 -4.10 1.18
N GLY A 211 10.93 -4.29 1.12
CA GLY A 211 9.95 -3.51 1.86
C GLY A 211 8.60 -4.20 1.99
N ASN A 212 7.72 -3.53 2.70
CA ASN A 212 6.36 -3.97 2.95
C ASN A 212 5.38 -2.80 2.73
N MET A 213 4.22 -3.10 2.18
CA MET A 213 3.10 -2.17 2.07
C MET A 213 1.91 -2.68 2.87
N SER A 214 1.97 -2.52 4.18
CA SER A 214 0.90 -2.86 5.12
C SER A 214 -0.19 -1.80 5.20
N SER A 215 -1.13 -2.01 6.09
CA SER A 215 -2.02 -0.96 6.57
C SER A 215 -1.29 0.03 7.48
N ALA A 216 -1.91 1.19 7.73
CA ALA A 216 -1.38 2.18 8.67
C ALA A 216 -1.69 1.87 10.14
N MET A 217 -2.14 0.65 10.46
CA MET A 217 -2.47 0.24 11.83
C MET A 217 -1.24 0.05 12.71
N ILE A 218 -0.22 -0.66 12.17
CA ILE A 218 0.96 -1.10 12.94
C ILE A 218 2.30 -0.93 12.19
N PRO A 219 2.53 0.12 11.40
CA PRO A 219 3.80 0.29 10.69
C PRO A 219 5.01 0.34 11.62
N ASP A 220 4.86 0.93 12.80
CA ASP A 220 5.87 1.02 13.87
C ASP A 220 6.31 -0.36 14.40
N LEU A 221 5.48 -1.38 14.26
CA LEU A 221 5.82 -2.77 14.60
C LEU A 221 6.37 -3.54 13.40
N ILE A 222 5.94 -3.24 12.18
CA ILE A 222 6.38 -3.92 10.95
C ILE A 222 7.75 -3.41 10.46
N ARG A 223 7.97 -2.11 10.51
CA ARG A 223 9.21 -1.49 10.02
C ARG A 223 10.49 -2.11 10.63
N PRO A 224 10.58 -2.34 11.96
CA PRO A 224 11.74 -2.99 12.55
C PRO A 224 12.02 -4.37 11.98
N ILE A 225 11.00 -5.16 11.64
CA ILE A 225 11.14 -6.50 11.06
C ILE A 225 11.88 -6.41 9.73
N VAL A 226 11.42 -5.51 8.83
CA VAL A 226 12.03 -5.30 7.52
C VAL A 226 13.49 -4.82 7.68
N LEU A 227 13.72 -3.81 8.52
CA LEU A 227 15.05 -3.22 8.68
C LEU A 227 16.04 -4.17 9.36
N ASP A 228 15.62 -4.94 10.35
CA ASP A 228 16.48 -5.95 10.99
C ASP A 228 16.87 -7.05 9.98
N TYR A 229 15.92 -7.51 9.15
CA TYR A 229 16.22 -8.48 8.11
C TYR A 229 17.25 -7.94 7.11
N LEU A 230 17.00 -6.75 6.56
CA LEU A 230 17.91 -6.11 5.59
C LEU A 230 19.28 -5.75 6.20
N GLY A 231 19.32 -5.53 7.50
CA GLY A 231 20.54 -5.31 8.27
C GLY A 231 21.32 -6.59 8.63
N GLY A 232 20.85 -7.77 8.18
CA GLY A 232 21.48 -9.07 8.44
C GLY A 232 21.11 -9.73 9.77
N ASN A 233 20.13 -9.19 10.49
CA ASN A 233 19.65 -9.74 11.77
C ASN A 233 18.40 -10.62 11.57
N ALA A 234 18.49 -11.63 10.69
CA ALA A 234 17.35 -12.44 10.27
C ALA A 234 16.62 -13.10 11.43
N GLN A 235 17.33 -13.64 12.43
CA GLN A 235 16.70 -14.28 13.59
C GLN A 235 15.85 -13.28 14.41
N LYS A 236 16.36 -12.07 14.64
CA LYS A 236 15.63 -11.01 15.34
C LYS A 236 14.39 -10.59 14.57
N SER A 237 14.51 -10.47 13.25
CA SER A 237 13.38 -10.17 12.36
C SER A 237 12.31 -11.26 12.42
N GLU A 238 12.70 -12.54 12.39
CA GLU A 238 11.80 -13.68 12.51
C GLU A 238 11.06 -13.69 13.86
N ASP A 239 11.78 -13.48 14.95
CA ASP A 239 11.19 -13.43 16.29
C ASP A 239 10.15 -12.31 16.43
N GLN A 240 10.47 -11.12 15.91
CA GLN A 240 9.54 -9.98 15.87
C GLN A 240 8.30 -10.28 15.00
N TYR A 241 8.50 -10.85 13.81
CA TYR A 241 7.42 -11.25 12.91
C TYR A 241 6.49 -12.26 13.57
N ASN A 242 7.05 -13.33 14.13
CA ASN A 242 6.29 -14.37 14.83
C ASN A 242 5.49 -13.81 16.01
N HIS A 243 6.02 -12.79 16.68
CA HIS A 243 5.34 -12.13 17.78
C HIS A 243 4.09 -11.37 17.34
N ILE A 244 4.13 -10.65 16.21
CA ILE A 244 3.00 -9.83 15.74
C ILE A 244 2.08 -10.54 14.75
N LEU A 245 2.47 -11.71 14.23
CA LEU A 245 1.68 -12.46 13.23
C LEU A 245 0.22 -12.73 13.64
N PRO A 246 -0.12 -13.03 14.92
CA PRO A 246 -1.51 -13.16 15.34
C PRO A 246 -2.34 -11.89 15.09
N LEU A 247 -1.76 -10.70 15.28
CA LEU A 247 -2.41 -9.43 15.01
C LEU A 247 -2.59 -9.19 13.51
N ILE A 248 -1.55 -9.41 12.72
CA ILE A 248 -1.61 -9.32 11.24
C ILE A 248 -2.69 -10.27 10.70
N ASN A 249 -2.73 -11.50 11.20
CA ASN A 249 -3.74 -12.48 10.78
C ASN A 249 -5.16 -12.02 11.14
N TYR A 250 -5.37 -11.49 12.36
CA TYR A 250 -6.67 -11.00 12.79
C TYR A 250 -7.13 -9.83 11.91
N GLU A 251 -6.24 -8.86 11.65
CA GLU A 251 -6.51 -7.77 10.73
C GLU A 251 -6.94 -8.28 9.36
N ASN A 252 -6.11 -9.10 8.74
CA ASN A 252 -6.31 -9.54 7.37
C ASN A 252 -7.57 -10.43 7.22
N ARG A 253 -7.76 -11.40 8.11
CA ARG A 253 -8.79 -12.44 7.97
C ARG A 253 -10.13 -12.11 8.62
N GLN A 254 -10.18 -11.23 9.63
CA GLN A 254 -11.42 -10.89 10.34
C GLN A 254 -11.92 -9.48 10.02
N CYS A 255 -11.02 -8.53 9.76
CA CYS A 255 -11.38 -7.12 9.67
C CYS A 255 -11.19 -6.54 8.26
N GLY A 256 -10.12 -6.94 7.56
CA GLY A 256 -9.67 -6.27 6.35
C GLY A 256 -9.27 -4.82 6.64
N PHE A 257 -9.30 -3.97 5.63
CA PHE A 257 -8.89 -2.56 5.72
C PHE A 257 -9.62 -1.73 6.81
N ARG A 258 -10.79 -2.20 7.29
CA ARG A 258 -11.55 -1.54 8.35
C ARG A 258 -10.83 -1.54 9.71
N ALA A 259 -9.92 -2.49 9.93
CA ALA A 259 -9.15 -2.58 11.17
C ALA A 259 -8.41 -1.29 11.50
N THR A 260 -7.75 -0.71 10.52
CA THR A 260 -6.99 0.53 10.67
C THR A 260 -7.86 1.67 11.19
N LYS A 261 -9.05 1.87 10.61
CA LYS A 261 -9.97 2.92 11.06
C LYS A 261 -10.47 2.70 12.50
N VAL A 262 -10.78 1.46 12.86
CA VAL A 262 -11.20 1.11 14.22
C VAL A 262 -10.10 1.43 15.23
N VAL A 263 -8.85 1.05 14.95
CA VAL A 263 -7.72 1.31 15.85
C VAL A 263 -7.38 2.80 15.91
N MET A 264 -7.35 3.48 14.78
CA MET A 264 -7.09 4.92 14.73
C MET A 264 -8.17 5.76 15.42
N LYS A 265 -9.45 5.33 15.35
CA LYS A 265 -10.53 5.96 16.11
C LYS A 265 -10.35 5.74 17.60
N GLU A 266 -10.07 4.51 18.02
CA GLU A 266 -9.80 4.19 19.43
C GLU A 266 -8.61 4.98 19.94
N GLY A 267 -7.58 5.21 19.12
CA GLY A 267 -6.39 5.99 19.45
C GLY A 267 -6.53 7.51 19.33
N GLY A 268 -7.70 8.01 18.89
CA GLY A 268 -7.96 9.45 18.75
C GLY A 268 -7.34 10.08 17.49
N VAL A 269 -6.81 9.29 16.56
CA VAL A 269 -6.28 9.79 15.29
C VAL A 269 -7.41 10.33 14.40
N ILE A 270 -8.51 9.59 14.31
CA ILE A 270 -9.71 9.97 13.55
C ILE A 270 -10.95 9.94 14.44
N ASN A 271 -12.00 10.66 14.06
CA ASN A 271 -13.22 10.77 14.86
C ASN A 271 -14.25 9.66 14.56
N SER A 272 -14.10 8.95 13.42
CA SER A 272 -15.08 7.97 12.97
C SER A 272 -14.40 6.82 12.24
N ASP A 273 -14.82 5.59 12.51
CA ASP A 273 -14.42 4.38 11.80
C ASP A 273 -15.35 4.08 10.60
N PHE A 274 -16.19 5.03 10.23
CA PHE A 274 -17.14 4.91 9.13
C PHE A 274 -16.44 4.55 7.81
N CYS A 275 -16.99 3.55 7.11
CA CYS A 275 -16.66 3.19 5.73
C CYS A 275 -17.84 3.49 4.83
N ARG A 276 -17.60 3.90 3.58
CA ARG A 276 -18.68 4.19 2.65
C ARG A 276 -19.42 2.92 2.21
N HIS A 277 -20.74 3.05 2.01
CA HIS A 277 -21.54 2.00 1.37
C HIS A 277 -20.97 1.66 -0.03
N PRO A 278 -20.90 0.39 -0.44
CA PRO A 278 -21.56 -0.78 0.17
C PRO A 278 -20.69 -1.57 1.16
N ILE A 279 -19.64 -0.99 1.70
CA ILE A 279 -18.81 -1.68 2.69
C ILE A 279 -19.60 -1.85 4.00
N PRO A 280 -19.81 -3.09 4.48
CA PRO A 280 -20.51 -3.31 5.73
C PRO A 280 -19.63 -2.92 6.93
N ASP A 281 -20.27 -2.46 8.00
CA ASP A 281 -19.59 -2.25 9.27
C ASP A 281 -19.01 -3.56 9.81
N LEU A 282 -17.92 -3.45 10.60
CA LEU A 282 -17.44 -4.59 11.37
C LEU A 282 -18.44 -4.91 12.49
N GLU A 283 -18.66 -6.20 12.72
CA GLU A 283 -19.44 -6.69 13.85
C GLU A 283 -18.78 -6.28 15.17
N GLU A 284 -19.58 -5.89 16.17
CA GLU A 284 -19.10 -5.30 17.42
C GLU A 284 -18.16 -6.22 18.23
N ASN A 285 -18.39 -7.54 18.21
CA ASN A 285 -17.47 -8.47 18.88
C ASN A 285 -16.14 -8.60 18.14
N THR A 286 -16.16 -8.47 16.81
CA THR A 286 -14.93 -8.41 15.99
C THR A 286 -14.13 -7.15 16.31
N LYS A 287 -14.78 -5.97 16.43
CA LYS A 287 -14.11 -4.74 16.86
C LYS A 287 -13.51 -4.88 18.26
N LYS A 288 -14.27 -5.41 19.21
CA LYS A 288 -13.79 -5.65 20.59
C LYS A 288 -12.59 -6.61 20.61
N GLY A 289 -12.68 -7.70 19.82
CA GLY A 289 -11.59 -8.65 19.70
C GLY A 289 -10.32 -8.01 19.14
N LEU A 290 -10.45 -7.19 18.09
CA LEU A 290 -9.35 -6.43 17.50
C LEU A 290 -8.71 -5.51 18.55
N ILE A 291 -9.48 -4.67 19.23
CA ILE A 291 -8.97 -3.72 20.23
C ILE A 291 -8.29 -4.45 21.40
N ASN A 292 -8.86 -5.56 21.88
CA ASN A 292 -8.24 -6.35 22.92
C ASN A 292 -6.90 -6.94 22.50
N LEU A 293 -6.81 -7.40 21.24
CA LEU A 293 -5.57 -7.95 20.70
C LEU A 293 -4.51 -6.87 20.52
N VAL A 294 -4.88 -5.73 19.88
CA VAL A 294 -3.97 -4.61 19.61
C VAL A 294 -3.37 -4.03 20.88
N LYS A 295 -4.13 -4.00 22.00
CA LYS A 295 -3.64 -3.53 23.32
C LYS A 295 -2.42 -4.30 23.81
N ASN A 296 -2.25 -5.56 23.44
CA ASN A 296 -1.08 -6.36 23.83
C ASN A 296 0.20 -5.89 23.16
N TYR A 297 0.10 -5.22 22.02
CA TYR A 297 1.22 -4.76 21.21
C TYR A 297 1.45 -3.25 21.32
N ASN A 298 0.43 -2.51 21.72
CA ASN A 298 0.47 -1.09 22.02
C ASN A 298 1.07 -0.20 20.89
N PRO A 299 0.59 -0.33 19.62
CA PRO A 299 1.13 0.47 18.53
C PRO A 299 0.82 1.96 18.71
N ILE A 300 1.62 2.81 18.04
CA ILE A 300 1.48 4.27 18.10
C ILE A 300 0.05 4.70 17.73
N ALA A 301 -0.55 4.13 16.68
CA ALA A 301 -1.90 4.48 16.24
C ALA A 301 -2.98 4.31 17.32
N LEU A 302 -2.78 3.41 18.31
CA LEU A 302 -3.74 3.18 19.40
C LEU A 302 -3.73 4.27 20.47
N GLN A 303 -2.70 5.12 20.50
CA GLN A 303 -2.48 6.11 21.56
C GLN A 303 -2.23 7.53 21.07
N TRP A 304 -1.99 7.70 19.80
CA TRP A 304 -1.43 8.92 19.21
C TRP A 304 -2.20 10.20 19.55
N GLY A 305 -3.52 10.16 19.64
CA GLY A 305 -4.38 11.32 19.91
C GLY A 305 -4.94 11.38 21.34
N LYS A 306 -4.41 10.56 22.27
CA LYS A 306 -4.85 10.50 23.67
C LYS A 306 -4.03 11.39 24.58
#